data_cc49cf8080d8e765882e02f3d59ed74c
#
_entry.id   cc49cf8080d8e765882e02f3d59ed74c
#
_cell.length_a   1.000
_cell.length_b   1.000
_cell.length_c   1.000
_cell.angle_alpha   90.00
_cell.angle_beta   90.00
_cell.angle_gamma   90.00
#
_symmetry.space_group_name_H-M   'P 1'
#
loop_
_entity.id
_entity.type
_entity.pdbx_description
1 polymer ?
#
loop_
_entity_poly.entity_id
_entity_poly.type
_entity_poly.pdbx_seq_one_letter_code
_entity_poly.pdbx_strand_id
1 'polypeptide(L)'
;MDTEKLYDQDAFLREFDAVVTECYEGKDGSCLVTLDRTAFYPEGGGQPADHGVLGGAAVLDVQEREGRVLHTCDRPLPVGRTVRGVIDWDRRFDHMQQHSGEHIVSGMLCAAFSCDNVGFHMGADTVIIDYNAPMTWEQVLEVEDRANRYIWENHPFRAYYPTPEELAVLPYRSKKAIEGPVRITEFPGADRCACCGTHVAASGQVGLVKFLSCQKLRDGVRLELLCGGRAMEYLSRCWDQSRRIGQALSVKPQAAFPALQRLEEQLRQSRERCAALEEQVFRQTAEQYRNAGDVLLVQPDMEPDSVRRLCDAVSGTCGGRCAVFAGTGGSYRWAVIHPGQDLRAFIRDMNQALHSRGGGRDGFAQGSAACTEEELRAFFAQ
;
A
#
# COMPACT_ATOMS: atom_id res chain seq x y z
N MET A 1 -21.20 -12.29 -37.48
CA MET A 1 -19.85 -12.35 -38.09
C MET A 1 -18.87 -12.13 -36.99
N ASP A 2 -17.81 -12.91 -36.96
CA ASP A 2 -16.72 -12.69 -35.99
C ASP A 2 -16.00 -11.40 -36.32
N THR A 3 -15.50 -10.69 -35.29
CA THR A 3 -14.72 -9.48 -35.48
C THR A 3 -13.27 -9.84 -35.81
N GLU A 4 -12.70 -9.29 -36.88
CA GLU A 4 -11.27 -9.47 -37.19
C GLU A 4 -10.41 -8.75 -36.12
N LYS A 5 -9.51 -9.49 -35.47
CA LYS A 5 -8.68 -9.02 -34.37
C LYS A 5 -7.33 -8.47 -34.88
N LEU A 6 -7.28 -7.18 -35.20
CA LEU A 6 -6.05 -6.54 -35.71
C LEU A 6 -4.93 -6.52 -34.67
N TYR A 7 -5.27 -6.45 -33.37
CA TYR A 7 -4.29 -6.48 -32.28
C TYR A 7 -3.53 -7.82 -32.15
N ASP A 8 -4.06 -8.91 -32.70
CA ASP A 8 -3.37 -10.20 -32.76
C ASP A 8 -2.30 -10.21 -33.86
N GLN A 9 -2.52 -9.45 -34.94
CA GLN A 9 -1.60 -9.31 -36.07
C GLN A 9 -0.50 -8.28 -35.76
N ASP A 10 -0.89 -7.12 -35.24
CA ASP A 10 0.02 -6.05 -34.84
C ASP A 10 -0.48 -5.36 -33.57
N ALA A 11 0.14 -5.68 -32.44
CA ALA A 11 -0.15 -5.06 -31.13
C ALA A 11 0.24 -3.57 -31.09
N PHE A 12 1.07 -3.09 -32.04
CA PHE A 12 1.52 -1.71 -32.16
C PHE A 12 0.65 -0.82 -33.03
N LEU A 13 -0.41 -1.39 -33.61
CA LEU A 13 -1.38 -0.63 -34.39
C LEU A 13 -2.14 0.36 -33.51
N ARG A 14 -1.91 1.65 -33.72
CA ARG A 14 -2.49 2.75 -32.93
C ARG A 14 -3.78 3.30 -33.51
N GLU A 15 -3.94 3.18 -34.81
CA GLU A 15 -5.07 3.75 -35.56
C GLU A 15 -5.51 2.76 -36.63
N PHE A 16 -6.80 2.69 -36.88
CA PHE A 16 -7.37 1.81 -37.90
C PHE A 16 -8.72 2.35 -38.37
N ASP A 17 -9.15 1.90 -39.55
CA ASP A 17 -10.49 2.15 -40.05
C ASP A 17 -11.30 0.84 -39.99
N ALA A 18 -12.56 0.94 -39.60
CA ALA A 18 -13.50 -0.19 -39.51
C ALA A 18 -14.93 0.23 -39.85
N VAL A 19 -15.75 -0.73 -40.26
CA VAL A 19 -17.18 -0.53 -40.52
C VAL A 19 -17.95 -0.88 -39.25
N VAL A 20 -18.84 0.02 -38.81
CA VAL A 20 -19.80 -0.25 -37.72
C VAL A 20 -20.83 -1.27 -38.21
N THR A 21 -20.83 -2.45 -37.64
CA THR A 21 -21.76 -3.54 -38.00
C THR A 21 -23.05 -3.49 -37.21
N GLU A 22 -22.98 -3.12 -35.92
CA GLU A 22 -24.14 -2.92 -35.04
C GLU A 22 -23.87 -1.81 -34.04
N CYS A 23 -24.95 -1.14 -33.63
CA CYS A 23 -24.93 -0.18 -32.54
C CYS A 23 -26.26 -0.22 -31.80
N TYR A 24 -26.26 -0.49 -30.51
CA TYR A 24 -27.49 -0.54 -29.71
C TYR A 24 -27.26 0.10 -28.34
N GLU A 25 -28.34 0.55 -27.74
CA GLU A 25 -28.30 1.20 -26.43
C GLU A 25 -27.89 0.18 -25.36
N GLY A 26 -26.85 0.52 -24.57
CA GLY A 26 -26.37 -0.23 -23.45
C GLY A 26 -27.08 0.18 -22.16
N LYS A 27 -26.54 -0.32 -21.03
CA LYS A 27 -26.99 0.13 -19.72
C LYS A 27 -26.40 1.53 -19.45
N ASP A 28 -27.10 2.33 -18.64
CA ASP A 28 -26.62 3.63 -18.14
C ASP A 28 -26.31 4.69 -19.22
N GLY A 29 -27.04 4.64 -20.36
CA GLY A 29 -26.88 5.62 -21.43
C GLY A 29 -25.64 5.44 -22.30
N SER A 30 -24.85 4.39 -22.10
CA SER A 30 -23.77 3.99 -23.00
C SER A 30 -24.31 3.34 -24.27
N CYS A 31 -23.46 3.18 -25.27
CA CYS A 31 -23.78 2.47 -26.51
C CYS A 31 -22.81 1.30 -26.71
N LEU A 32 -23.33 0.14 -27.07
CA LEU A 32 -22.55 -1.03 -27.43
C LEU A 32 -22.40 -1.08 -28.94
N VAL A 33 -21.15 -1.03 -29.40
CA VAL A 33 -20.79 -0.96 -30.82
C VAL A 33 -19.99 -2.20 -31.22
N THR A 34 -20.35 -2.85 -32.30
CA THR A 34 -19.53 -3.90 -32.92
C THR A 34 -18.99 -3.43 -34.27
N LEU A 35 -17.82 -3.94 -34.62
CA LEU A 35 -17.10 -3.60 -35.83
C LEU A 35 -16.80 -4.87 -36.66
N ASP A 36 -16.56 -4.71 -37.95
CA ASP A 36 -16.02 -5.77 -38.82
C ASP A 36 -14.61 -6.18 -38.40
N ARG A 37 -13.82 -5.23 -37.95
CA ARG A 37 -12.43 -5.40 -37.44
C ARG A 37 -12.13 -4.42 -36.31
N THR A 38 -11.17 -4.74 -35.45
CA THR A 38 -10.77 -3.84 -34.37
C THR A 38 -9.31 -4.05 -33.93
N ALA A 39 -8.64 -2.93 -33.61
CA ALA A 39 -7.36 -2.93 -32.91
C ALA A 39 -7.51 -2.73 -31.39
N PHE A 40 -8.72 -2.47 -30.87
CA PHE A 40 -8.97 -2.41 -29.42
C PHE A 40 -8.92 -3.80 -28.81
N TYR A 41 -8.02 -4.00 -27.83
CA TYR A 41 -7.91 -5.24 -27.08
C TYR A 41 -9.05 -5.35 -26.06
N PRO A 42 -9.83 -6.43 -26.07
CA PRO A 42 -10.85 -6.68 -25.05
C PRO A 42 -10.21 -7.14 -23.75
N GLU A 43 -10.87 -6.91 -22.61
CA GLU A 43 -10.43 -7.47 -21.34
C GLU A 43 -10.32 -9.00 -21.45
N GLY A 44 -9.16 -9.53 -21.09
CA GLY A 44 -8.92 -10.96 -21.13
C GLY A 44 -7.57 -11.39 -20.57
N GLY A 45 -7.48 -12.63 -20.08
CA GLY A 45 -6.22 -13.18 -19.59
C GLY A 45 -5.59 -12.43 -18.41
N GLY A 46 -6.35 -11.61 -17.69
CA GLY A 46 -5.87 -10.75 -16.60
C GLY A 46 -5.35 -9.38 -17.04
N GLN A 47 -5.37 -9.09 -18.36
CA GLN A 47 -5.08 -7.77 -18.91
C GLN A 47 -6.39 -6.99 -19.08
N PRO A 48 -6.50 -5.74 -18.58
CA PRO A 48 -7.66 -4.87 -18.78
C PRO A 48 -7.84 -4.47 -20.24
N ALA A 49 -9.07 -4.07 -20.59
CA ALA A 49 -9.43 -3.57 -21.92
C ALA A 49 -8.67 -2.27 -22.28
N ASP A 50 -8.53 -2.06 -23.59
CA ASP A 50 -8.10 -0.77 -24.11
C ASP A 50 -9.20 0.29 -23.98
N HIS A 51 -8.74 1.52 -23.98
CA HIS A 51 -9.54 2.72 -24.16
C HIS A 51 -9.10 3.48 -25.42
N GLY A 52 -9.83 4.51 -25.78
CA GLY A 52 -9.49 5.38 -26.90
C GLY A 52 -10.69 6.09 -27.51
N VAL A 53 -10.63 6.37 -28.81
CA VAL A 53 -11.68 7.07 -29.53
C VAL A 53 -12.07 6.27 -30.78
N LEU A 54 -13.37 6.12 -31.02
CA LEU A 54 -13.94 5.43 -32.18
C LEU A 54 -14.96 6.33 -32.84
N GLY A 55 -14.68 6.84 -34.06
CA GLY A 55 -15.59 7.73 -34.79
C GLY A 55 -15.97 9.00 -34.03
N GLY A 56 -15.14 9.47 -33.11
CA GLY A 56 -15.39 10.62 -32.22
C GLY A 56 -16.12 10.27 -30.93
N ALA A 57 -16.54 9.02 -30.71
CA ALA A 57 -17.04 8.52 -29.44
C ALA A 57 -15.89 8.03 -28.56
N ALA A 58 -15.96 8.25 -27.24
CA ALA A 58 -15.00 7.68 -26.30
C ALA A 58 -15.30 6.19 -26.08
N VAL A 59 -14.29 5.32 -26.21
CA VAL A 59 -14.35 3.90 -25.88
C VAL A 59 -13.98 3.73 -24.41
N LEU A 60 -14.95 3.31 -23.61
CA LEU A 60 -14.86 3.21 -22.15
C LEU A 60 -14.49 1.79 -21.67
N ASP A 61 -14.90 0.78 -22.45
CA ASP A 61 -14.62 -0.63 -22.16
C ASP A 61 -14.71 -1.45 -23.46
N VAL A 62 -14.00 -2.58 -23.50
CA VAL A 62 -14.02 -3.52 -24.62
C VAL A 62 -14.12 -4.94 -24.09
N GLN A 63 -15.10 -5.70 -24.53
CA GLN A 63 -15.35 -7.07 -24.11
C GLN A 63 -15.49 -8.01 -25.32
N GLU A 64 -15.10 -9.26 -25.18
CA GLU A 64 -15.30 -10.29 -26.21
C GLU A 64 -16.40 -11.26 -25.78
N ARG A 65 -17.34 -11.53 -26.68
CA ARG A 65 -18.38 -12.55 -26.50
C ARG A 65 -18.63 -13.29 -27.81
N GLU A 66 -18.47 -14.60 -27.79
CA GLU A 66 -18.77 -15.47 -28.93
C GLU A 66 -18.11 -14.99 -30.24
N GLY A 67 -16.80 -14.66 -30.18
CA GLY A 67 -16.02 -14.21 -31.35
C GLY A 67 -16.27 -12.77 -31.77
N ARG A 68 -17.17 -12.05 -31.09
CA ARG A 68 -17.50 -10.64 -31.36
C ARG A 68 -16.88 -9.71 -30.32
N VAL A 69 -16.25 -8.64 -30.76
CA VAL A 69 -15.70 -7.62 -29.89
C VAL A 69 -16.69 -6.48 -29.75
N LEU A 70 -17.14 -6.24 -28.51
CA LEU A 70 -18.11 -5.21 -28.15
C LEU A 70 -17.37 -4.01 -27.53
N HIS A 71 -17.57 -2.83 -28.11
CA HIS A 71 -17.00 -1.58 -27.61
C HIS A 71 -18.09 -0.80 -26.87
N THR A 72 -17.90 -0.52 -25.60
CA THR A 72 -18.78 0.35 -24.83
C THR A 72 -18.36 1.80 -25.09
N CYS A 73 -19.23 2.54 -25.79
CA CYS A 73 -18.98 3.92 -26.19
C CYS A 73 -19.87 4.91 -25.42
N ASP A 74 -19.41 6.15 -25.24
CA ASP A 74 -20.16 7.22 -24.59
C ASP A 74 -21.35 7.76 -25.43
N ARG A 75 -21.38 7.44 -26.72
CA ARG A 75 -22.44 7.87 -27.68
C ARG A 75 -22.57 6.89 -28.83
N PRO A 76 -23.76 6.91 -29.55
CA PRO A 76 -24.01 6.00 -30.66
C PRO A 76 -23.15 6.35 -31.88
N LEU A 77 -22.86 5.31 -32.67
CA LEU A 77 -22.20 5.42 -33.96
C LEU A 77 -23.13 4.93 -35.11
N PRO A 78 -23.06 5.54 -36.30
CA PRO A 78 -23.93 5.19 -37.40
C PRO A 78 -23.56 3.83 -38.02
N VAL A 79 -24.49 2.88 -38.01
CA VAL A 79 -24.31 1.54 -38.59
C VAL A 79 -24.10 1.63 -40.12
N GLY A 80 -23.19 0.79 -40.62
CA GLY A 80 -22.80 0.74 -42.04
C GLY A 80 -21.82 1.84 -42.46
N ARG A 81 -21.35 2.70 -41.55
CA ARG A 81 -20.36 3.71 -41.84
C ARG A 81 -18.98 3.26 -41.43
N THR A 82 -17.98 3.66 -42.22
CA THR A 82 -16.56 3.54 -41.82
C THR A 82 -16.25 4.60 -40.79
N VAL A 83 -15.64 4.17 -39.70
CA VAL A 83 -15.17 5.02 -38.58
C VAL A 83 -13.71 4.76 -38.32
N ARG A 84 -13.00 5.82 -37.91
CA ARG A 84 -11.59 5.70 -37.48
C ARG A 84 -11.54 5.39 -35.99
N GLY A 85 -10.81 4.34 -35.62
CA GLY A 85 -10.43 4.00 -34.26
C GLY A 85 -9.02 4.52 -33.94
N VAL A 86 -8.86 5.10 -32.75
CA VAL A 86 -7.58 5.58 -32.22
C VAL A 86 -7.42 5.04 -30.81
N ILE A 87 -6.40 4.22 -30.60
CA ILE A 87 -6.10 3.59 -29.31
C ILE A 87 -5.47 4.61 -28.36
N ASP A 88 -5.86 4.61 -27.09
CA ASP A 88 -5.08 5.24 -26.01
C ASP A 88 -3.74 4.48 -25.89
N TRP A 89 -2.73 5.03 -26.56
CA TRP A 89 -1.45 4.36 -26.70
C TRP A 89 -0.68 4.28 -25.40
N ASP A 90 -0.76 5.29 -24.55
CA ASP A 90 -0.04 5.29 -23.27
C ASP A 90 -0.56 4.18 -22.37
N ARG A 91 -1.88 3.99 -22.31
CA ARG A 91 -2.53 2.87 -21.62
C ARG A 91 -2.17 1.51 -22.23
N ARG A 92 -2.25 1.37 -23.55
CA ARG A 92 -1.92 0.14 -24.28
C ARG A 92 -0.48 -0.27 -24.01
N PHE A 93 0.46 0.65 -24.18
CA PHE A 93 1.89 0.37 -24.04
C PHE A 93 2.25 0.06 -22.59
N ASP A 94 1.65 0.74 -21.62
CA ASP A 94 1.76 0.39 -20.22
C ASP A 94 1.31 -1.06 -19.95
N HIS A 95 0.12 -1.45 -20.44
CA HIS A 95 -0.35 -2.84 -20.29
C HIS A 95 0.59 -3.85 -20.96
N MET A 96 1.13 -3.52 -22.14
CA MET A 96 2.12 -4.36 -22.82
C MET A 96 3.40 -4.53 -21.98
N GLN A 97 3.88 -3.46 -21.33
CA GLN A 97 5.04 -3.52 -20.43
C GLN A 97 4.76 -4.39 -19.21
N GLN A 98 3.60 -4.20 -18.54
CA GLN A 98 3.21 -5.00 -17.38
C GLN A 98 3.10 -6.48 -17.74
N HIS A 99 2.40 -6.81 -18.84
CA HIS A 99 2.14 -8.18 -19.27
C HIS A 99 3.43 -8.88 -19.70
N SER A 100 4.26 -8.21 -20.48
CA SER A 100 5.54 -8.77 -20.94
C SER A 100 6.53 -8.98 -19.79
N GLY A 101 6.58 -8.05 -18.85
CA GLY A 101 7.39 -8.21 -17.64
C GLY A 101 6.91 -9.37 -16.77
N GLU A 102 5.59 -9.55 -16.62
CA GLU A 102 5.01 -10.71 -15.94
C GLU A 102 5.45 -12.02 -16.59
N HIS A 103 5.38 -12.12 -17.91
CA HIS A 103 5.82 -13.33 -18.63
C HIS A 103 7.30 -13.64 -18.36
N ILE A 104 8.18 -12.67 -18.46
CA ILE A 104 9.61 -12.85 -18.23
C ILE A 104 9.87 -13.37 -16.81
N VAL A 105 9.29 -12.72 -15.78
CA VAL A 105 9.51 -13.15 -14.39
C VAL A 105 8.84 -14.48 -14.08
N SER A 106 7.62 -14.71 -14.59
CA SER A 106 6.89 -15.95 -14.36
C SER A 106 7.61 -17.16 -14.96
N GLY A 107 8.14 -17.02 -16.18
CA GLY A 107 8.93 -18.10 -16.79
C GLY A 107 10.17 -18.43 -15.97
N MET A 108 10.90 -17.39 -15.50
CA MET A 108 12.10 -17.58 -14.68
C MET A 108 11.81 -18.15 -13.29
N LEU A 109 10.72 -17.68 -12.63
CA LEU A 109 10.30 -18.20 -11.31
C LEU A 109 9.84 -19.66 -11.42
N CYS A 110 8.99 -19.96 -12.40
CA CYS A 110 8.51 -21.34 -12.61
C CYS A 110 9.66 -22.31 -12.91
N ALA A 111 10.64 -21.89 -13.71
CA ALA A 111 11.82 -22.70 -14.00
C ALA A 111 12.74 -22.86 -12.78
N ALA A 112 12.91 -21.82 -11.95
CA ALA A 112 13.80 -21.86 -10.79
C ALA A 112 13.22 -22.67 -9.62
N PHE A 113 11.89 -22.60 -9.40
CA PHE A 113 11.24 -23.18 -8.22
C PHE A 113 10.31 -24.35 -8.55
N SER A 114 10.26 -24.80 -9.82
CA SER A 114 9.39 -25.89 -10.28
C SER A 114 7.93 -25.67 -9.84
N CYS A 115 7.43 -24.45 -10.05
CA CYS A 115 6.10 -24.00 -9.62
C CYS A 115 5.26 -23.52 -10.80
N ASP A 116 3.97 -23.30 -10.53
CA ASP A 116 3.03 -22.74 -11.47
C ASP A 116 2.57 -21.36 -11.02
N ASN A 117 2.36 -20.47 -12.00
CA ASN A 117 1.59 -19.25 -11.81
C ASN A 117 0.09 -19.63 -11.77
N VAL A 118 -0.51 -19.56 -10.59
CA VAL A 118 -1.90 -19.97 -10.33
C VAL A 118 -2.87 -18.78 -10.30
N GLY A 119 -2.37 -17.54 -10.33
CA GLY A 119 -3.17 -16.33 -10.38
C GLY A 119 -2.39 -15.16 -10.96
N PHE A 120 -3.04 -14.39 -11.85
CA PHE A 120 -2.50 -13.15 -12.41
C PHE A 120 -3.60 -12.11 -12.49
N HIS A 121 -3.30 -10.92 -12.00
CA HIS A 121 -4.17 -9.77 -12.10
C HIS A 121 -3.37 -8.50 -12.31
N MET A 122 -3.66 -7.80 -13.41
CA MET A 122 -3.09 -6.50 -13.72
C MET A 122 -4.04 -5.42 -13.20
N GLY A 123 -3.78 -4.93 -11.99
CA GLY A 123 -4.52 -3.82 -11.39
C GLY A 123 -4.11 -2.47 -11.97
N ALA A 124 -4.80 -1.41 -11.53
CA ALA A 124 -4.45 -0.04 -11.88
C ALA A 124 -3.09 0.37 -11.28
N ASP A 125 -2.83 -0.03 -10.04
CA ASP A 125 -1.64 0.39 -9.28
C ASP A 125 -0.50 -0.63 -9.36
N THR A 126 -0.80 -1.93 -9.27
CA THR A 126 0.19 -3.00 -9.22
C THR A 126 -0.25 -4.22 -10.03
N VAL A 127 0.71 -5.06 -10.37
CA VAL A 127 0.50 -6.39 -10.90
C VAL A 127 0.66 -7.41 -9.77
N ILE A 128 -0.32 -8.30 -9.63
CA ILE A 128 -0.33 -9.35 -8.62
C ILE A 128 -0.20 -10.71 -9.30
N ILE A 129 0.71 -11.55 -8.78
CA ILE A 129 0.92 -12.90 -9.27
C ILE A 129 0.96 -13.87 -8.09
N ASP A 130 0.21 -14.95 -8.17
CA ASP A 130 0.19 -16.02 -7.18
C ASP A 130 0.91 -17.26 -7.70
N TYR A 131 1.80 -17.83 -6.90
CA TYR A 131 2.54 -19.06 -7.18
C TYR A 131 2.24 -20.13 -6.15
N ASN A 132 2.23 -21.40 -6.58
CA ASN A 132 1.96 -22.57 -5.72
C ASN A 132 3.23 -23.16 -5.06
N ALA A 133 4.28 -22.36 -4.89
CA ALA A 133 5.49 -22.77 -4.17
C ALA A 133 5.96 -21.68 -3.21
N PRO A 134 6.56 -22.04 -2.07
CA PRO A 134 7.16 -21.07 -1.16
C PRO A 134 8.44 -20.46 -1.75
N MET A 135 8.61 -19.16 -1.55
CA MET A 135 9.81 -18.42 -1.95
C MET A 135 10.16 -17.41 -0.86
N THR A 136 11.46 -17.16 -0.66
CA THR A 136 11.92 -16.08 0.19
C THR A 136 12.04 -14.77 -0.60
N TRP A 137 12.07 -13.65 0.10
CA TRP A 137 12.27 -12.34 -0.53
C TRP A 137 13.60 -12.26 -1.30
N GLU A 138 14.67 -12.81 -0.73
CA GLU A 138 16.00 -12.85 -1.34
C GLU A 138 15.98 -13.63 -2.67
N GLN A 139 15.31 -14.78 -2.70
CA GLN A 139 15.15 -15.59 -3.91
C GLN A 139 14.36 -14.82 -4.99
N VAL A 140 13.32 -14.08 -4.60
CA VAL A 140 12.55 -13.23 -5.54
C VAL A 140 13.44 -12.11 -6.11
N LEU A 141 14.27 -11.48 -5.27
CA LEU A 141 15.21 -10.44 -5.73
C LEU A 141 16.31 -10.98 -6.66
N GLU A 142 16.77 -12.22 -6.48
CA GLU A 142 17.69 -12.86 -7.43
C GLU A 142 17.06 -13.05 -8.82
N VAL A 143 15.76 -13.39 -8.86
CA VAL A 143 15.04 -13.48 -10.13
C VAL A 143 14.78 -12.10 -10.72
N GLU A 144 14.49 -11.08 -9.91
CA GLU A 144 14.38 -9.69 -10.36
C GLU A 144 15.66 -9.23 -11.09
N ASP A 145 16.83 -9.48 -10.50
CA ASP A 145 18.12 -9.12 -11.11
C ASP A 145 18.34 -9.83 -12.45
N ARG A 146 18.06 -11.14 -12.51
CA ARG A 146 18.14 -11.92 -13.74
C ARG A 146 17.16 -11.43 -14.81
N ALA A 147 15.92 -11.14 -14.43
CA ALA A 147 14.90 -10.63 -15.34
C ALA A 147 15.31 -9.26 -15.92
N ASN A 148 15.83 -8.37 -15.09
CA ASN A 148 16.31 -7.07 -15.57
C ASN A 148 17.52 -7.19 -16.49
N ARG A 149 18.45 -8.10 -16.24
CA ARG A 149 19.56 -8.38 -17.21
C ARG A 149 19.02 -8.86 -18.54
N TYR A 150 18.09 -9.82 -18.54
CA TYR A 150 17.43 -10.31 -19.74
C TYR A 150 16.71 -9.17 -20.51
N ILE A 151 16.04 -8.27 -19.79
CA ILE A 151 15.39 -7.10 -20.39
C ILE A 151 16.43 -6.23 -21.11
N TRP A 152 17.57 -5.95 -20.51
CA TRP A 152 18.63 -5.12 -21.08
C TRP A 152 19.33 -5.77 -22.28
N GLU A 153 19.34 -7.08 -22.39
CA GLU A 153 19.83 -7.83 -23.55
C GLU A 153 18.94 -7.67 -24.78
N ASN A 154 17.72 -7.16 -24.61
CA ASN A 154 16.78 -6.80 -25.68
C ASN A 154 16.41 -7.97 -26.63
N HIS A 155 16.00 -9.09 -26.08
CA HIS A 155 15.57 -10.27 -26.83
C HIS A 155 14.24 -10.02 -27.57
N PRO A 156 14.07 -10.54 -28.81
CA PRO A 156 12.84 -10.35 -29.57
C PRO A 156 11.68 -11.15 -28.96
N PHE A 157 10.49 -10.56 -28.96
CA PHE A 157 9.24 -11.25 -28.67
C PHE A 157 8.75 -11.99 -29.91
N ARG A 158 8.10 -13.15 -29.72
CA ARG A 158 7.46 -13.94 -30.78
C ARG A 158 6.07 -14.34 -30.35
N ALA A 159 5.12 -14.27 -31.30
CA ALA A 159 3.78 -14.82 -31.14
C ALA A 159 3.41 -15.59 -32.41
N TYR A 160 2.87 -16.81 -32.25
CA TYR A 160 2.54 -17.67 -33.37
C TYR A 160 1.49 -18.69 -32.99
N TYR A 161 0.84 -19.30 -34.00
CA TYR A 161 -0.10 -20.38 -33.84
C TYR A 161 0.55 -21.66 -34.37
N PRO A 162 1.05 -22.57 -33.50
CA PRO A 162 1.61 -23.86 -33.95
C PRO A 162 0.51 -24.78 -34.52
N THR A 163 0.88 -25.69 -35.39
CA THR A 163 -0.03 -26.77 -35.80
C THR A 163 -0.32 -27.68 -34.62
N PRO A 164 -1.40 -28.51 -34.68
CA PRO A 164 -1.71 -29.45 -33.62
C PRO A 164 -0.54 -30.45 -33.33
N GLU A 165 0.19 -30.85 -34.37
CA GLU A 165 1.34 -31.74 -34.28
C GLU A 165 2.52 -31.06 -33.58
N GLU A 166 2.80 -29.82 -33.90
CA GLU A 166 3.84 -28.98 -33.25
C GLU A 166 3.47 -28.70 -31.79
N LEU A 167 2.19 -28.37 -31.53
CA LEU A 167 1.70 -28.05 -30.18
C LEU A 167 1.83 -29.28 -29.24
N ALA A 168 1.60 -30.50 -29.75
CA ALA A 168 1.65 -31.73 -28.96
C ALA A 168 3.04 -32.04 -28.38
N VAL A 169 4.11 -31.50 -28.98
CA VAL A 169 5.50 -31.74 -28.55
C VAL A 169 6.16 -30.45 -28.01
N LEU A 170 5.49 -29.32 -28.10
CA LEU A 170 6.02 -28.03 -27.67
C LEU A 170 5.91 -27.91 -26.14
N PRO A 171 7.01 -27.70 -25.39
CA PRO A 171 6.93 -27.38 -23.99
C PRO A 171 6.52 -25.91 -23.83
N TYR A 172 5.35 -25.67 -23.24
CA TYR A 172 4.84 -24.32 -22.93
C TYR A 172 4.05 -24.33 -21.62
N ARG A 173 3.97 -23.17 -20.96
CA ARG A 173 3.11 -22.97 -19.79
C ARG A 173 1.68 -22.63 -20.25
N SER A 174 0.70 -23.12 -19.51
CA SER A 174 -0.69 -22.71 -19.67
C SER A 174 -1.40 -22.67 -18.33
N LYS A 175 -2.19 -21.64 -18.10
CA LYS A 175 -3.02 -21.49 -16.88
C LYS A 175 -4.34 -22.26 -16.97
N LYS A 176 -4.78 -22.65 -18.17
CA LYS A 176 -6.06 -23.31 -18.43
C LYS A 176 -5.90 -24.30 -19.59
N ALA A 177 -6.75 -25.32 -19.61
CA ALA A 177 -6.96 -26.08 -20.83
C ALA A 177 -7.62 -25.17 -21.89
N ILE A 178 -7.08 -25.16 -23.10
CA ILE A 178 -7.54 -24.31 -24.21
C ILE A 178 -8.16 -25.23 -25.27
N GLU A 179 -9.40 -24.94 -25.66
CA GLU A 179 -10.06 -25.57 -26.79
C GLU A 179 -9.86 -24.72 -28.05
N GLY A 180 -9.49 -25.35 -29.16
CA GLY A 180 -9.23 -24.66 -30.43
C GLY A 180 -7.78 -24.21 -30.65
N PRO A 181 -7.54 -23.26 -31.55
CA PRO A 181 -6.19 -22.76 -31.86
C PRO A 181 -5.53 -22.09 -30.65
N VAL A 182 -4.32 -22.54 -30.30
CA VAL A 182 -3.54 -22.03 -29.17
C VAL A 182 -2.51 -21.01 -29.68
N ARG A 183 -2.63 -19.76 -29.25
CA ARG A 183 -1.61 -18.73 -29.50
C ARG A 183 -0.49 -18.90 -28.50
N ILE A 184 0.71 -19.16 -28.98
CA ILE A 184 1.94 -19.25 -28.20
C ILE A 184 2.66 -17.90 -28.25
N THR A 185 3.02 -17.40 -27.08
CA THR A 185 3.88 -16.23 -26.90
C THR A 185 5.22 -16.66 -26.31
N GLU A 186 6.29 -16.12 -26.78
CA GLU A 186 7.64 -16.52 -26.39
C GLU A 186 8.58 -15.32 -26.22
N PHE A 187 9.22 -15.26 -25.07
CA PHE A 187 10.47 -14.54 -24.83
C PHE A 187 11.59 -15.60 -24.79
N PRO A 188 12.38 -15.76 -25.85
CA PRO A 188 13.33 -16.86 -25.98
C PRO A 188 14.30 -16.96 -24.80
N GLY A 189 14.33 -18.12 -24.14
CA GLY A 189 15.17 -18.37 -22.96
C GLY A 189 14.58 -17.88 -21.62
N ALA A 190 13.51 -17.09 -21.63
CA ALA A 190 12.82 -16.66 -20.41
C ALA A 190 11.48 -17.33 -20.22
N ASP A 191 10.58 -17.28 -21.19
CA ASP A 191 9.24 -17.84 -21.09
C ASP A 191 8.67 -18.30 -22.45
N ARG A 192 7.85 -19.33 -22.41
CA ARG A 192 6.96 -19.77 -23.50
C ARG A 192 5.62 -20.14 -22.91
N CYS A 193 4.56 -19.42 -23.28
CA CYS A 193 3.25 -19.56 -22.66
C CYS A 193 2.11 -19.44 -23.69
N ALA A 194 1.00 -20.13 -23.43
CA ALA A 194 -0.25 -19.87 -24.12
C ALA A 194 -0.86 -18.57 -23.62
N CYS A 195 -0.91 -17.55 -24.48
CA CYS A 195 -1.39 -16.22 -24.12
C CYS A 195 -1.99 -15.47 -25.32
N CYS A 196 -3.14 -14.81 -25.12
CA CYS A 196 -3.82 -13.96 -26.11
C CYS A 196 -3.59 -12.46 -25.89
N GLY A 197 -2.83 -12.04 -24.86
CA GLY A 197 -2.59 -10.65 -24.54
C GLY A 197 -1.70 -9.92 -25.53
N THR A 198 -1.61 -8.60 -25.35
CA THR A 198 -0.70 -7.75 -26.12
C THR A 198 0.65 -7.65 -25.43
N HIS A 199 1.74 -7.65 -26.21
CA HIS A 199 3.11 -7.65 -25.72
C HIS A 199 3.99 -6.65 -26.45
N VAL A 200 5.09 -6.26 -25.84
CA VAL A 200 6.13 -5.46 -26.47
C VAL A 200 6.87 -6.25 -27.58
N ALA A 201 7.47 -5.59 -28.54
CA ALA A 201 8.18 -6.24 -29.65
C ALA A 201 9.53 -6.89 -29.23
N ALA A 202 10.12 -6.39 -28.15
CA ALA A 202 11.36 -6.93 -27.59
C ALA A 202 11.43 -6.67 -26.09
N SER A 203 12.18 -7.50 -25.36
CA SER A 203 12.28 -7.41 -23.89
C SER A 203 12.77 -6.04 -23.40
N GLY A 204 13.64 -5.37 -24.16
CA GLY A 204 14.13 -4.02 -23.81
C GLY A 204 13.03 -2.97 -23.68
N GLN A 205 11.90 -3.12 -24.38
CA GLN A 205 10.76 -2.21 -24.27
C GLN A 205 9.95 -2.39 -22.95
N VAL A 206 10.17 -3.46 -22.20
CA VAL A 206 9.67 -3.59 -20.82
C VAL A 206 10.32 -2.54 -19.92
N GLY A 207 11.58 -2.18 -20.20
CA GLY A 207 12.35 -1.19 -19.43
C GLY A 207 12.96 -1.78 -18.16
N LEU A 208 12.17 -2.04 -17.15
CA LEU A 208 12.58 -2.73 -15.91
C LEU A 208 11.42 -3.45 -15.25
N VAL A 209 11.75 -4.40 -14.41
CA VAL A 209 10.83 -5.05 -13.45
C VAL A 209 11.26 -4.72 -12.04
N LYS A 210 10.31 -4.41 -11.16
CA LYS A 210 10.52 -4.20 -9.74
C LYS A 210 9.49 -4.95 -8.90
N PHE A 211 9.93 -5.91 -8.09
CA PHE A 211 9.07 -6.50 -7.08
C PHE A 211 8.89 -5.55 -5.90
N LEU A 212 7.67 -5.45 -5.41
CA LEU A 212 7.28 -4.58 -4.29
C LEU A 212 7.07 -5.35 -2.99
N SER A 213 6.51 -6.56 -3.08
CA SER A 213 6.25 -7.41 -1.92
C SER A 213 6.26 -8.91 -2.28
N CYS A 214 6.52 -9.73 -1.26
CA CYS A 214 6.38 -11.17 -1.29
C CYS A 214 5.60 -11.59 -0.04
N GLN A 215 4.34 -11.96 -0.21
CA GLN A 215 3.45 -12.33 0.88
C GLN A 215 3.21 -13.84 0.86
N LYS A 216 3.32 -14.48 2.03
CA LYS A 216 3.04 -15.91 2.17
C LYS A 216 1.55 -16.18 1.98
N LEU A 217 1.22 -17.13 1.10
CA LEU A 217 -0.08 -17.77 0.99
C LEU A 217 -0.03 -19.15 1.67
N ARG A 218 -1.21 -19.82 1.74
CA ARG A 218 -1.32 -21.13 2.38
C ARG A 218 -0.33 -22.15 1.78
N ASP A 219 -0.27 -22.23 0.44
CA ASP A 219 0.51 -23.24 -0.29
C ASP A 219 1.55 -22.59 -1.23
N GLY A 220 1.87 -21.30 -1.02
CA GLY A 220 2.79 -20.60 -1.91
C GLY A 220 3.03 -19.14 -1.52
N VAL A 221 3.19 -18.27 -2.52
CA VAL A 221 3.41 -16.84 -2.32
C VAL A 221 2.58 -16.00 -3.29
N ARG A 222 2.22 -14.81 -2.82
CA ARG A 222 1.73 -13.69 -3.64
C ARG A 222 2.84 -12.69 -3.83
N LEU A 223 3.15 -12.37 -5.06
CA LEU A 223 4.10 -11.34 -5.43
C LEU A 223 3.36 -10.12 -6.00
N GLU A 224 3.80 -8.93 -5.61
CA GLU A 224 3.41 -7.68 -6.23
C GLU A 224 4.60 -7.12 -6.98
N LEU A 225 4.37 -6.66 -8.19
CA LEU A 225 5.41 -6.07 -9.02
C LEU A 225 4.88 -4.93 -9.90
N LEU A 226 5.82 -4.18 -10.43
CA LEU A 226 5.62 -3.17 -11.46
C LEU A 226 6.66 -3.34 -12.56
N CYS A 227 6.27 -2.99 -13.79
CA CYS A 227 7.17 -2.96 -14.93
C CYS A 227 7.18 -1.57 -15.59
N GLY A 228 8.20 -1.30 -16.37
CA GLY A 228 8.27 -0.15 -17.26
C GLY A 228 8.03 1.20 -16.60
N GLY A 229 7.14 1.98 -17.20
CA GLY A 229 6.80 3.33 -16.74
C GLY A 229 6.32 3.39 -15.30
N ARG A 230 5.44 2.45 -14.88
CA ARG A 230 4.94 2.38 -13.50
C ARG A 230 6.07 2.11 -12.49
N ALA A 231 6.98 1.20 -12.82
CA ALA A 231 8.13 0.91 -11.96
C ALA A 231 9.06 2.10 -11.83
N MET A 232 9.32 2.82 -12.92
CA MET A 232 10.14 4.03 -12.92
C MET A 232 9.49 5.15 -12.09
N GLU A 233 8.20 5.36 -12.23
CA GLU A 233 7.47 6.35 -11.44
C GLU A 233 7.50 6.01 -9.94
N TYR A 234 7.28 4.74 -9.59
CA TYR A 234 7.37 4.27 -8.21
C TYR A 234 8.75 4.54 -7.61
N LEU A 235 9.84 4.17 -8.32
CA LEU A 235 11.21 4.42 -7.88
C LEU A 235 11.51 5.91 -7.75
N SER A 236 10.99 6.74 -8.66
CA SER A 236 11.14 8.19 -8.62
C SER A 236 10.46 8.79 -7.38
N ARG A 237 9.28 8.31 -7.01
CA ARG A 237 8.59 8.70 -5.76
C ARG A 237 9.37 8.27 -4.52
N CYS A 238 9.87 7.04 -4.49
CA CYS A 238 10.71 6.55 -3.38
C CYS A 238 11.99 7.39 -3.25
N TRP A 239 12.63 7.73 -4.37
CA TRP A 239 13.80 8.59 -4.39
C TRP A 239 13.49 10.00 -3.85
N ASP A 240 12.38 10.62 -4.26
CA ASP A 240 12.00 11.95 -3.77
C ASP A 240 11.72 11.93 -2.26
N GLN A 241 11.04 10.89 -1.76
CA GLN A 241 10.84 10.71 -0.31
C GLN A 241 12.17 10.60 0.43
N SER A 242 13.10 9.76 -0.05
CA SER A 242 14.43 9.62 0.54
C SER A 242 15.21 10.94 0.54
N ARG A 243 15.13 11.70 -0.56
CA ARG A 243 15.74 13.03 -0.68
C ARG A 243 15.16 14.01 0.35
N ARG A 244 13.84 14.05 0.51
CA ARG A 244 13.15 14.92 1.50
C ARG A 244 13.51 14.56 2.93
N ILE A 245 13.57 13.26 3.27
CA ILE A 245 14.03 12.78 4.58
C ILE A 245 15.49 13.20 4.82
N GLY A 246 16.36 13.00 3.82
CA GLY A 246 17.75 13.42 3.89
C GLY A 246 17.90 14.93 4.14
N GLN A 247 17.10 15.76 3.47
CA GLN A 247 17.07 17.20 3.70
C GLN A 247 16.64 17.55 5.14
N ALA A 248 15.56 16.94 5.65
CA ALA A 248 15.07 17.15 7.01
C ALA A 248 16.12 16.77 8.08
N LEU A 249 16.90 15.73 7.82
CA LEU A 249 17.95 15.24 8.72
C LEU A 249 19.35 15.82 8.41
N SER A 250 19.46 16.74 7.43
CA SER A 250 20.74 17.34 6.98
C SER A 250 21.79 16.31 6.58
N VAL A 251 21.38 15.26 5.85
CA VAL A 251 22.26 14.19 5.35
C VAL A 251 21.97 13.89 3.87
N LYS A 252 22.85 13.14 3.21
CA LYS A 252 22.59 12.60 1.86
C LYS A 252 21.45 11.57 1.91
N PRO A 253 20.64 11.41 0.84
CA PRO A 253 19.52 10.46 0.81
C PRO A 253 19.89 9.03 1.23
N GLN A 254 21.05 8.54 0.82
CA GLN A 254 21.54 7.19 1.17
C GLN A 254 21.88 7.03 2.67
N ALA A 255 22.10 8.13 3.37
CA ALA A 255 22.36 8.15 4.80
C ALA A 255 21.10 8.45 5.65
N ALA A 256 19.92 8.56 5.02
CA ALA A 256 18.66 8.92 5.71
C ALA A 256 18.29 7.90 6.80
N PHE A 257 18.36 6.60 6.50
CA PHE A 257 18.01 5.56 7.46
C PHE A 257 18.98 5.50 8.66
N PRO A 258 20.32 5.47 8.49
CA PRO A 258 21.24 5.59 9.62
C PRO A 258 21.07 6.87 10.44
N ALA A 259 20.68 7.99 9.81
CA ALA A 259 20.41 9.23 10.54
C ALA A 259 19.12 9.15 11.37
N LEU A 260 18.07 8.51 10.86
CA LEU A 260 16.85 8.22 11.60
C LEU A 260 17.14 7.37 12.85
N GLN A 261 17.91 6.29 12.71
CA GLN A 261 18.29 5.44 13.84
C GLN A 261 19.05 6.22 14.93
N ARG A 262 19.95 7.12 14.51
CA ARG A 262 20.66 7.99 15.49
C ARG A 262 19.68 8.96 16.19
N LEU A 263 18.71 9.52 15.48
CA LEU A 263 17.72 10.40 16.07
C LEU A 263 16.81 9.68 17.08
N GLU A 264 16.38 8.45 16.76
CA GLU A 264 15.62 7.60 17.68
C GLU A 264 16.42 7.31 18.97
N GLU A 265 17.68 6.96 18.83
CA GLU A 265 18.55 6.73 19.98
C GLU A 265 18.77 8.00 20.82
N GLN A 266 18.99 9.16 20.19
CA GLN A 266 19.11 10.45 20.88
C GLN A 266 17.82 10.81 21.62
N LEU A 267 16.66 10.55 21.02
CA LEU A 267 15.36 10.78 21.66
C LEU A 267 15.18 9.87 22.88
N ARG A 268 15.55 8.59 22.78
CA ARG A 268 15.51 7.64 23.88
C ARG A 268 16.40 8.12 25.05
N GLN A 269 17.65 8.48 24.76
CA GLN A 269 18.59 8.99 25.78
C GLN A 269 18.09 10.30 26.42
N SER A 270 17.51 11.19 25.64
CA SER A 270 16.95 12.44 26.14
C SER A 270 15.78 12.18 27.09
N ARG A 271 14.86 11.24 26.74
CA ARG A 271 13.75 10.85 27.62
C ARG A 271 14.24 10.22 28.93
N GLU A 272 15.22 9.35 28.87
CA GLU A 272 15.83 8.73 30.06
C GLU A 272 16.48 9.77 30.96
N ARG A 273 17.19 10.74 30.36
CA ARG A 273 17.80 11.83 31.11
C ARG A 273 16.74 12.75 31.77
N CYS A 274 15.67 13.08 31.06
CA CYS A 274 14.54 13.84 31.62
C CYS A 274 13.93 13.10 32.80
N ALA A 275 13.64 11.80 32.66
CA ALA A 275 13.09 10.98 33.74
C ALA A 275 14.02 10.91 34.97
N ALA A 276 15.33 10.81 34.79
CA ALA A 276 16.31 10.81 35.87
C ALA A 276 16.38 12.17 36.58
N LEU A 277 16.31 13.29 35.84
CA LEU A 277 16.27 14.63 36.42
C LEU A 277 14.96 14.88 37.20
N GLU A 278 13.83 14.44 36.65
CA GLU A 278 12.55 14.50 37.37
C GLU A 278 12.62 13.74 38.68
N GLU A 279 13.19 12.55 38.70
CA GLU A 279 13.34 11.75 39.93
C GLU A 279 14.21 12.44 40.98
N GLN A 280 15.26 13.17 40.58
CA GLN A 280 16.05 13.97 41.51
C GLN A 280 15.22 15.12 42.10
N VAL A 281 14.45 15.84 41.25
CA VAL A 281 13.57 16.92 41.70
C VAL A 281 12.48 16.36 42.63
N PHE A 282 11.88 15.22 42.29
CA PHE A 282 10.84 14.61 43.10
C PHE A 282 11.34 14.16 44.48
N ARG A 283 12.55 13.59 44.53
CA ARG A 283 13.22 13.29 45.82
C ARG A 283 13.49 14.54 46.66
N GLN A 284 13.98 15.61 46.04
CA GLN A 284 14.20 16.87 46.75
C GLN A 284 12.87 17.45 47.27
N THR A 285 11.82 17.43 46.48
CA THR A 285 10.49 17.85 46.90
C THR A 285 9.96 16.98 48.04
N ALA A 286 10.13 15.66 47.95
CA ALA A 286 9.71 14.75 49.02
C ALA A 286 10.44 15.05 50.37
N GLU A 287 11.72 15.38 50.30
CA GLU A 287 12.48 15.80 51.51
C GLU A 287 11.96 17.11 52.12
N GLN A 288 11.58 18.10 51.31
CA GLN A 288 11.01 19.37 51.77
C GLN A 288 9.68 19.16 52.53
N TYR A 289 8.89 18.17 52.14
CA TYR A 289 7.61 17.85 52.79
C TYR A 289 7.65 16.67 53.77
N ARG A 290 8.86 16.30 54.21
CA ARG A 290 9.02 15.24 55.20
C ARG A 290 8.28 15.55 56.49
N ASN A 291 7.38 14.64 56.92
CA ASN A 291 6.53 14.74 58.13
C ASN A 291 5.60 15.96 58.12
N ALA A 292 5.26 16.50 56.94
CA ALA A 292 4.38 17.68 56.82
C ALA A 292 2.90 17.31 57.04
N GLY A 293 2.53 16.05 57.05
CA GLY A 293 1.14 15.60 57.10
C GLY A 293 0.52 15.60 55.68
N ASP A 294 -0.68 16.13 55.55
CA ASP A 294 -1.38 16.26 54.28
C ASP A 294 -0.71 17.34 53.40
N VAL A 295 -0.40 17.01 52.18
CA VAL A 295 0.31 17.87 51.23
C VAL A 295 -0.47 18.04 49.93
N LEU A 296 -0.64 19.30 49.51
CA LEU A 296 -1.14 19.66 48.18
C LEU A 296 -0.03 20.31 47.38
N LEU A 297 0.28 19.75 46.19
CA LEU A 297 1.19 20.33 45.20
C LEU A 297 0.41 20.72 43.96
N VAL A 298 0.53 22.01 43.56
CA VAL A 298 0.05 22.49 42.28
C VAL A 298 1.26 22.78 41.40
N GLN A 299 1.34 22.09 40.29
CA GLN A 299 2.50 22.11 39.40
C GLN A 299 2.09 22.63 38.03
N PRO A 300 3.01 23.17 37.22
CA PRO A 300 2.80 23.35 35.80
C PRO A 300 2.39 22.04 35.12
N ASP A 301 2.02 22.11 33.82
CA ASP A 301 1.66 20.91 33.08
C ASP A 301 2.78 19.85 33.11
N MET A 302 2.41 18.64 33.46
CA MET A 302 3.30 17.49 33.55
C MET A 302 2.66 16.28 32.87
N GLU A 303 3.48 15.37 32.37
CA GLU A 303 2.98 14.09 31.86
C GLU A 303 2.28 13.27 32.99
N PRO A 304 1.22 12.51 32.67
CA PRO A 304 0.46 11.78 33.69
C PRO A 304 1.30 10.86 34.57
N ASP A 305 2.31 10.24 34.00
CA ASP A 305 3.25 9.38 34.76
C ASP A 305 4.12 10.20 35.71
N SER A 306 4.57 11.38 35.31
CA SER A 306 5.35 12.30 36.16
C SER A 306 4.51 12.81 37.33
N VAL A 307 3.21 13.13 37.13
CA VAL A 307 2.27 13.50 38.21
C VAL A 307 2.17 12.39 39.24
N ARG A 308 2.00 11.14 38.79
CA ARG A 308 1.92 9.96 39.64
C ARG A 308 3.22 9.75 40.43
N ARG A 309 4.39 9.82 39.76
CA ARG A 309 5.72 9.60 40.37
C ARG A 309 6.04 10.67 41.41
N LEU A 310 5.71 11.94 41.16
CA LEU A 310 5.88 12.99 42.14
C LEU A 310 4.99 12.75 43.37
N CYS A 311 3.72 12.39 43.16
CA CYS A 311 2.80 12.07 44.23
C CYS A 311 3.28 10.88 45.07
N ASP A 312 3.78 9.85 44.44
CA ASP A 312 4.35 8.66 45.10
C ASP A 312 5.57 9.01 45.94
N ALA A 313 6.52 9.78 45.37
CA ALA A 313 7.73 10.21 46.09
C ALA A 313 7.41 11.03 47.37
N VAL A 314 6.45 11.97 47.28
CA VAL A 314 6.07 12.82 48.43
C VAL A 314 5.25 12.04 49.45
N SER A 315 4.29 11.20 48.99
CA SER A 315 3.47 10.39 49.92
C SER A 315 4.27 9.43 50.75
N GLY A 316 5.43 8.96 50.25
CA GLY A 316 6.33 8.09 51.01
C GLY A 316 7.06 8.78 52.18
N THR A 317 7.03 10.11 52.28
CA THR A 317 7.78 10.87 53.29
C THR A 317 6.93 11.85 54.10
N CYS A 318 5.80 12.35 53.57
CA CYS A 318 5.02 13.42 54.19
C CYS A 318 4.22 12.93 55.46
N GLY A 319 3.93 11.68 55.58
CA GLY A 319 3.21 11.11 56.75
C GLY A 319 1.69 11.33 56.71
N GLY A 320 1.15 11.79 55.59
CA GLY A 320 -0.28 12.01 55.39
C GLY A 320 -0.67 11.74 53.94
N ARG A 321 -1.76 12.38 53.51
CA ARG A 321 -2.24 12.32 52.14
C ARG A 321 -1.44 13.30 51.26
N CYS A 322 -0.94 12.82 50.14
CA CYS A 322 -0.32 13.67 49.10
C CYS A 322 -1.29 13.80 47.90
N ALA A 323 -1.54 15.03 47.47
CA ALA A 323 -2.29 15.35 46.27
C ALA A 323 -1.40 16.21 45.33
N VAL A 324 -1.24 15.77 44.12
CA VAL A 324 -0.50 16.51 43.08
C VAL A 324 -1.47 16.83 41.94
N PHE A 325 -1.57 18.10 41.61
CA PHE A 325 -2.34 18.61 40.48
C PHE A 325 -1.39 19.30 39.51
N ALA A 326 -1.38 18.88 38.25
CA ALA A 326 -0.53 19.47 37.22
C ALA A 326 -1.38 19.95 36.04
N GLY A 327 -1.19 21.21 35.66
CA GLY A 327 -1.91 21.84 34.57
C GLY A 327 -1.98 23.35 34.71
N THR A 328 -2.62 24.01 33.73
CA THR A 328 -2.81 25.47 33.69
C THR A 328 -4.19 25.80 33.14
N GLY A 329 -4.68 27.01 33.40
CA GLY A 329 -5.92 27.53 32.80
C GLY A 329 -7.20 26.79 33.19
N GLY A 330 -7.24 26.19 34.39
CA GLY A 330 -8.43 25.53 34.91
C GLY A 330 -8.59 24.06 34.46
N SER A 331 -7.59 23.49 33.84
CA SER A 331 -7.56 22.05 33.48
C SER A 331 -6.35 21.39 34.13
N TYR A 332 -6.60 20.43 35.00
CA TYR A 332 -5.56 19.74 35.75
C TYR A 332 -5.64 18.23 35.54
N ARG A 333 -4.48 17.56 35.45
CA ARG A 333 -4.31 16.15 35.72
C ARG A 333 -3.91 16.01 37.20
N TRP A 334 -4.40 14.97 37.86
CA TRP A 334 -4.13 14.81 39.28
C TRP A 334 -3.84 13.36 39.66
N ALA A 335 -3.06 13.24 40.73
CA ALA A 335 -2.89 11.99 41.47
C ALA A 335 -3.01 12.29 42.96
N VAL A 336 -3.66 11.39 43.71
CA VAL A 336 -3.79 11.43 45.16
C VAL A 336 -3.34 10.10 45.71
N ILE A 337 -2.44 10.14 46.70
CA ILE A 337 -1.98 8.94 47.43
C ILE A 337 -2.11 9.17 48.91
N HIS A 338 -2.67 8.19 49.62
CA HIS A 338 -2.65 8.10 51.08
C HIS A 338 -2.37 6.64 51.50
N PRO A 339 -1.14 6.32 51.88
CA PRO A 339 -0.78 4.93 52.19
C PRO A 339 -1.67 4.32 53.29
N GLY A 340 -2.21 3.17 53.00
CA GLY A 340 -3.02 2.43 53.97
C GLY A 340 -4.43 2.96 54.25
N GLN A 341 -4.90 3.98 53.53
CA GLN A 341 -6.25 4.55 53.72
C GLN A 341 -7.12 4.36 52.45
N ASP A 342 -8.41 4.17 52.62
CA ASP A 342 -9.39 4.09 51.55
C ASP A 342 -9.75 5.52 51.06
N LEU A 343 -9.43 5.81 49.82
CA LEU A 343 -9.67 7.14 49.22
C LEU A 343 -11.03 7.29 48.55
N ARG A 344 -11.86 6.25 48.50
CA ARG A 344 -13.12 6.27 47.71
C ARG A 344 -14.09 7.37 48.10
N ALA A 345 -14.26 7.63 49.41
CA ALA A 345 -15.15 8.68 49.90
C ALA A 345 -14.56 10.07 49.53
N PHE A 346 -13.29 10.29 49.87
CA PHE A 346 -12.58 11.52 49.59
C PHE A 346 -12.59 11.87 48.06
N ILE A 347 -12.32 10.90 47.20
CA ILE A 347 -12.33 11.11 45.76
C ILE A 347 -13.73 11.42 45.23
N ARG A 348 -14.78 10.84 45.81
CA ARG A 348 -16.15 11.17 45.44
C ARG A 348 -16.48 12.63 45.77
N ASP A 349 -16.12 13.10 46.94
CA ASP A 349 -16.37 14.48 47.39
C ASP A 349 -15.51 15.46 46.54
N MET A 350 -14.25 15.12 46.26
CA MET A 350 -13.38 15.88 45.38
C MET A 350 -13.91 15.96 43.94
N ASN A 351 -14.39 14.85 43.39
CA ASN A 351 -14.98 14.83 42.04
C ASN A 351 -16.20 15.75 41.93
N GLN A 352 -17.00 15.82 42.98
CA GLN A 352 -18.17 16.71 43.03
C GLN A 352 -17.78 18.17 43.18
N ALA A 353 -16.85 18.46 44.09
CA ALA A 353 -16.45 19.84 44.41
C ALA A 353 -15.60 20.50 43.32
N LEU A 354 -14.72 19.75 42.69
CA LEU A 354 -13.74 20.26 41.70
C LEU A 354 -14.08 19.89 40.25
N HIS A 355 -15.33 19.51 39.97
CA HIS A 355 -15.74 19.02 38.63
C HIS A 355 -14.75 18.00 38.03
N SER A 356 -14.27 17.13 38.91
CA SER A 356 -13.21 16.18 38.59
C SER A 356 -13.79 14.86 38.10
N ARG A 357 -12.99 14.14 37.32
CA ARG A 357 -13.28 12.78 36.84
C ARG A 357 -12.06 11.91 37.12
N GLY A 358 -12.24 10.94 37.95
CA GLY A 358 -11.17 10.01 38.26
C GLY A 358 -11.59 9.01 39.32
N GLY A 359 -10.69 8.11 39.65
CA GLY A 359 -10.91 7.08 40.65
C GLY A 359 -9.65 6.26 40.89
N GLY A 360 -9.78 5.34 41.83
CA GLY A 360 -8.68 4.46 42.20
C GLY A 360 -9.13 3.48 43.29
N ARG A 361 -8.17 2.77 43.86
CA ARG A 361 -8.37 1.80 44.98
C ARG A 361 -7.07 1.72 45.78
N ASP A 362 -7.18 1.18 46.99
CA ASP A 362 -6.01 0.83 47.81
C ASP A 362 -5.02 2.00 48.07
N GLY A 363 -5.59 3.17 48.44
CA GLY A 363 -4.79 4.34 48.80
C GLY A 363 -4.19 5.11 47.62
N PHE A 364 -4.54 4.81 46.38
CA PHE A 364 -4.15 5.55 45.18
C PHE A 364 -5.35 5.89 44.31
N ALA A 365 -5.43 7.14 43.84
CA ALA A 365 -6.40 7.56 42.83
C ALA A 365 -5.77 8.60 41.86
N GLN A 366 -6.27 8.66 40.63
CA GLN A 366 -5.85 9.60 39.60
C GLN A 366 -7.00 10.01 38.70
N GLY A 367 -6.85 11.16 38.02
CA GLY A 367 -7.86 11.64 37.11
C GLY A 367 -7.55 13.00 36.51
N SER A 368 -8.61 13.70 36.12
CA SER A 368 -8.56 15.07 35.64
C SER A 368 -9.60 15.94 36.36
N ALA A 369 -9.34 17.24 36.50
CA ALA A 369 -10.24 18.21 37.12
C ALA A 369 -10.36 19.46 36.22
N ALA A 370 -11.56 20.07 36.26
CA ALA A 370 -11.87 21.32 35.55
C ALA A 370 -12.28 22.38 36.60
N CYS A 371 -11.30 22.94 37.29
CA CYS A 371 -11.51 23.91 38.37
C CYS A 371 -10.40 24.99 38.36
N THR A 372 -10.62 26.09 39.07
CA THR A 372 -9.58 27.09 39.31
C THR A 372 -8.60 26.61 40.38
N GLU A 373 -7.42 27.20 40.44
CA GLU A 373 -6.47 26.91 41.53
C GLU A 373 -7.00 27.39 42.89
N GLU A 374 -7.82 28.44 42.94
CA GLU A 374 -8.47 28.89 44.17
C GLU A 374 -9.45 27.90 44.71
N GLU A 375 -10.31 27.32 43.88
CA GLU A 375 -11.26 26.24 44.26
C GLU A 375 -10.51 25.00 44.78
N LEU A 376 -9.42 24.65 44.08
CA LEU A 376 -8.57 23.54 44.43
C LEU A 376 -7.95 23.75 45.84
N ARG A 377 -7.34 24.89 46.09
CA ARG A 377 -6.73 25.22 47.37
C ARG A 377 -7.79 25.30 48.50
N ALA A 378 -8.97 25.89 48.20
CA ALA A 378 -10.07 25.94 49.15
C ALA A 378 -10.60 24.57 49.59
N PHE A 379 -10.67 23.62 48.65
CA PHE A 379 -11.08 22.23 48.96
C PHE A 379 -10.07 21.52 49.86
N PHE A 380 -8.77 21.69 49.65
CA PHE A 380 -7.75 21.06 50.47
C PHE A 380 -7.40 21.82 51.77
N ALA A 381 -7.97 22.98 52.02
CA ALA A 381 -7.80 23.73 53.26
C ALA A 381 -8.86 23.33 54.35
N GLN A 382 -9.86 22.55 54.01
CA GLN A 382 -10.85 21.96 54.89
C GLN A 382 -10.32 20.68 55.55
#